data_5d47b0fd109332ef93984fd00bdbc1c2
#
_entry.id   5d47b0fd109332ef93984fd00bdbc1c2
#
_cell.length_a   1.000
_cell.length_b   1.000
_cell.length_c   1.000
_cell.angle_alpha   90.00
_cell.angle_beta   90.00
_cell.angle_gamma   90.00
#
_symmetry.space_group_name_H-M   'P 1'
#
loop_
_entity.id
_entity.type
_entity.pdbx_description
1 polymer ?
#
loop_
_entity_poly.entity_id
_entity_poly.type
_entity_poly.pdbx_seq_one_letter_code
_entity_poly.pdbx_strand_id
1 'polypeptide(L)'
;MRRRKFLSGSPNHIYQRSQNGSVIFYSLEDCLVYFTVFCTCAKRYGVTVLGLCEMYDHIHQLVEAPDLPTLSGFERMVNMTFSYEYYGDLKRGAEGFVSDRNITSGSVSVTIPNIGHLFQSPFGSAPKIGNKKIRTSIAYLYNNPVERNIHQEAIKWRWNFLAYAFS
;
A
#
# COMPACT_ATOMS: atom_id res chain seq x y z
N MET A 1 12.52 18.61 2.77
CA MET A 1 11.39 17.94 2.11
C MET A 1 11.88 17.39 0.77
N ARG A 2 11.86 16.07 0.53
CA ARG A 2 12.27 15.51 -0.76
C ARG A 2 11.25 15.91 -1.82
N ARG A 3 11.71 16.63 -2.86
CA ARG A 3 10.85 17.07 -3.96
C ARG A 3 10.41 15.85 -4.76
N ARG A 4 9.10 15.66 -4.94
CA ARG A 4 8.56 14.61 -5.81
C ARG A 4 9.06 14.83 -7.22
N LYS A 5 9.60 13.79 -7.85
CA LYS A 5 9.98 13.79 -9.26
C LYS A 5 8.89 13.05 -10.01
N PHE A 6 8.36 13.68 -11.04
CA PHE A 6 7.32 13.12 -11.91
C PHE A 6 7.64 13.44 -13.35
N LEU A 7 7.31 12.52 -14.23
CA LEU A 7 7.34 12.73 -15.68
C LEU A 7 6.09 12.11 -16.29
N SER A 8 5.30 12.92 -16.99
CA SER A 8 4.15 12.48 -17.77
C SER A 8 4.60 11.55 -18.90
N GLY A 9 3.76 10.57 -19.29
CA GLY A 9 4.08 9.61 -20.33
C GLY A 9 5.25 8.68 -20.03
N SER A 10 5.59 8.56 -18.75
CA SER A 10 6.60 7.61 -18.28
C SER A 10 6.17 6.96 -16.97
N PRO A 11 6.49 5.68 -16.76
CA PRO A 11 6.27 5.03 -15.49
C PRO A 11 7.01 5.74 -14.36
N ASN A 12 6.32 5.96 -13.25
CA ASN A 12 6.86 6.51 -12.02
C ASN A 12 6.90 5.43 -10.96
N HIS A 13 8.07 5.21 -10.36
CA HIS A 13 8.20 4.34 -9.20
C HIS A 13 7.79 5.12 -7.95
N ILE A 14 6.71 4.68 -7.35
CA ILE A 14 6.18 5.24 -6.12
C ILE A 14 6.65 4.38 -4.96
N TYR A 15 6.97 5.03 -3.86
CA TYR A 15 7.33 4.42 -2.60
C TYR A 15 6.53 5.06 -1.48
N GLN A 16 5.76 4.24 -0.77
CA GLN A 16 4.94 4.66 0.36
C GLN A 16 5.28 3.81 1.58
N ARG A 17 5.62 4.44 2.67
CA ARG A 17 5.99 3.78 3.92
C ARG A 17 4.96 4.04 5.01
N SER A 18 4.78 3.07 5.90
CA SER A 18 4.03 3.26 7.14
C SER A 18 4.67 4.30 8.05
N GLN A 19 3.86 4.89 8.90
CA GLN A 19 4.35 5.81 9.93
C GLN A 19 5.24 5.04 10.92
N ASN A 20 6.42 5.60 11.19
CA ASN A 20 7.43 5.02 12.09
C ASN A 20 7.93 3.61 11.72
N GLY A 21 7.70 3.14 10.48
CA GLY A 21 8.09 1.80 10.04
C GLY A 21 7.29 0.67 10.71
N SER A 22 6.12 0.97 11.25
CA SER A 22 5.24 -0.04 11.83
C SER A 22 4.67 -0.97 10.75
N VAL A 23 4.44 -2.22 11.11
CA VAL A 23 3.73 -3.16 10.24
C VAL A 23 2.30 -2.65 10.02
N ILE A 24 1.81 -2.69 8.79
CA ILE A 24 0.46 -2.29 8.40
C ILE A 24 -0.31 -3.44 7.74
N PHE A 25 0.39 -4.42 7.20
CA PHE A 25 -0.19 -5.62 6.61
C PHE A 25 0.04 -6.80 7.56
N TYR A 26 -0.85 -6.97 8.53
CA TYR A 26 -0.79 -8.05 9.53
C TYR A 26 -1.47 -9.32 9.05
N SER A 27 -2.48 -9.17 8.22
CA SER A 27 -3.34 -10.25 7.76
C SER A 27 -3.44 -10.30 6.25
N LEU A 28 -3.97 -11.42 5.77
CA LEU A 28 -4.36 -11.60 4.37
C LEU A 28 -5.42 -10.56 3.95
N GLU A 29 -6.31 -10.22 4.87
CA GLU A 29 -7.40 -9.28 4.65
C GLU A 29 -6.87 -7.86 4.44
N ASP A 30 -5.91 -7.41 5.23
CA ASP A 30 -5.28 -6.09 5.04
C ASP A 30 -4.71 -5.94 3.64
N CYS A 31 -4.01 -6.97 3.16
CA CYS A 31 -3.45 -6.99 1.81
C CYS A 31 -4.55 -6.97 0.74
N LEU A 32 -5.60 -7.79 0.91
CA LEU A 32 -6.73 -7.84 -0.03
C LEU A 32 -7.48 -6.51 -0.10
N VAL A 33 -7.69 -5.87 1.05
CA VAL A 33 -8.34 -4.56 1.12
C VAL A 33 -7.50 -3.52 0.40
N TYR A 34 -6.18 -3.47 0.69
CA TYR A 34 -5.29 -2.53 0.00
C TYR A 34 -5.28 -2.76 -1.51
N PHE A 35 -5.09 -3.99 -1.95
CA PHE A 35 -5.09 -4.36 -3.36
C PHE A 35 -6.39 -3.96 -4.08
N THR A 36 -7.53 -4.23 -3.45
CA THR A 36 -8.86 -3.89 -3.99
C THR A 36 -9.05 -2.38 -4.12
N VAL A 37 -8.71 -1.63 -3.07
CA VAL A 37 -8.75 -0.17 -3.05
C VAL A 37 -7.83 0.41 -4.12
N PHE A 38 -6.60 -0.10 -4.21
CA PHE A 38 -5.61 0.33 -5.18
C PHE A 38 -6.11 0.14 -6.63
N CYS A 39 -6.57 -1.06 -6.98
CA CYS A 39 -7.08 -1.35 -8.33
C CYS A 39 -8.31 -0.51 -8.67
N THR A 40 -9.23 -0.36 -7.72
CA THR A 40 -10.43 0.47 -7.90
C THR A 40 -10.08 1.93 -8.14
N CYS A 41 -9.17 2.47 -7.37
CA CYS A 41 -8.69 3.84 -7.54
C CYS A 41 -7.91 4.02 -8.84
N ALA A 42 -7.07 3.05 -9.23
CA ALA A 42 -6.33 3.10 -10.49
C ALA A 42 -7.28 3.22 -11.69
N LYS A 43 -8.33 2.38 -11.71
CA LYS A 43 -9.38 2.45 -12.73
C LYS A 43 -10.09 3.82 -12.72
N ARG A 44 -10.47 4.31 -11.55
CA ARG A 44 -11.19 5.59 -11.40
C ARG A 44 -10.38 6.80 -11.87
N TYR A 45 -9.08 6.82 -11.59
CA TYR A 45 -8.18 7.92 -11.95
C TYR A 45 -7.51 7.76 -13.32
N GLY A 46 -7.77 6.66 -14.04
CA GLY A 46 -7.11 6.40 -15.32
C GLY A 46 -5.60 6.19 -15.17
N VAL A 47 -5.16 5.61 -14.06
CA VAL A 47 -3.76 5.30 -13.79
C VAL A 47 -3.45 3.90 -14.33
N THR A 48 -2.42 3.79 -15.16
CA THR A 48 -1.93 2.51 -15.66
C THR A 48 -0.98 1.90 -14.64
N VAL A 49 -1.25 0.67 -14.22
CA VAL A 49 -0.43 -0.07 -13.26
C VAL A 49 0.49 -1.03 -14.00
N LEU A 50 1.80 -0.88 -13.81
CA LEU A 50 2.83 -1.76 -14.34
C LEU A 50 3.37 -2.72 -13.29
N GLY A 51 3.19 -2.40 -12.01
CA GLY A 51 3.61 -3.25 -10.90
C GLY A 51 3.16 -2.70 -9.56
N LEU A 52 2.89 -3.62 -8.65
CA LEU A 52 2.60 -3.36 -7.25
C LEU A 52 3.31 -4.44 -6.42
N CYS A 53 3.93 -4.06 -5.33
CA CYS A 53 4.47 -4.98 -4.34
C CYS A 53 4.16 -4.44 -2.95
N GLU A 54 3.32 -5.16 -2.23
CA GLU A 54 2.97 -4.89 -0.84
C GLU A 54 3.96 -5.63 0.06
N MET A 55 4.57 -4.89 0.95
CA MET A 55 5.49 -5.38 1.97
C MET A 55 4.87 -5.11 3.35
N TYR A 56 5.36 -5.70 4.41
CA TYR A 56 4.75 -5.56 5.73
C TYR A 56 4.59 -4.11 6.23
N ASP A 57 5.55 -3.24 5.92
CA ASP A 57 5.61 -1.86 6.43
C ASP A 57 5.68 -0.79 5.33
N HIS A 58 5.68 -1.20 4.06
CA HIS A 58 5.77 -0.28 2.93
C HIS A 58 5.25 -0.89 1.63
N ILE A 59 5.05 -0.05 0.64
CA ILE A 59 4.52 -0.43 -0.66
C ILE A 59 5.40 0.17 -1.75
N HIS A 60 5.67 -0.64 -2.76
CA HIS A 60 6.26 -0.20 -4.02
C HIS A 60 5.24 -0.32 -5.14
N GLN A 61 5.14 0.72 -5.95
CA GLN A 61 4.26 0.76 -7.11
C GLN A 61 5.07 1.25 -8.32
N LEU A 62 4.77 0.73 -9.49
CA LEU A 62 5.22 1.26 -10.76
C LEU A 62 3.99 1.63 -11.58
N VAL A 63 3.72 2.92 -11.71
CA VAL A 63 2.48 3.42 -12.31
C VAL A 63 2.76 4.55 -13.30
N GLU A 64 1.88 4.67 -14.29
CA GLU A 64 1.86 5.77 -15.22
C GLU A 64 0.56 6.57 -15.06
N ALA A 65 0.69 7.87 -14.90
CA ALA A 65 -0.42 8.80 -14.77
C ALA A 65 -0.27 9.95 -15.79
N PRO A 66 -1.37 10.55 -16.25
CA PRO A 66 -1.33 11.62 -17.24
C PRO A 66 -0.62 12.87 -16.71
N ASP A 67 -0.78 13.17 -15.43
CA ASP A 67 -0.19 14.33 -14.77
C ASP A 67 0.05 14.11 -13.27
N LEU A 68 0.80 15.01 -12.65
CA LEU A 68 1.10 14.95 -11.22
C LEU A 68 -0.12 15.19 -10.32
N PRO A 69 -1.07 16.09 -10.65
CA PRO A 69 -2.33 16.19 -9.90
C PRO A 69 -3.12 14.89 -9.86
N THR A 70 -3.26 14.21 -11.00
CA THR A 70 -3.92 12.89 -11.09
C THR A 70 -3.22 11.85 -10.23
N LEU A 71 -1.89 11.73 -10.34
CA LEU A 71 -1.10 10.83 -9.50
C LEU A 71 -1.29 11.16 -8.01
N SER A 72 -1.23 12.43 -7.64
CA SER A 72 -1.39 12.85 -6.25
C SER A 72 -2.80 12.61 -5.72
N GLY A 73 -3.82 12.79 -6.54
CA GLY A 73 -5.22 12.48 -6.23
C GLY A 73 -5.44 10.99 -6.04
N PHE A 74 -4.87 10.19 -6.92
CA PHE A 74 -4.89 8.72 -6.85
C PHE A 74 -4.27 8.23 -5.54
N GLU A 75 -3.02 8.61 -5.24
CA GLU A 75 -2.33 8.20 -4.02
C GLU A 75 -3.06 8.64 -2.74
N ARG A 76 -3.57 9.87 -2.75
CA ARG A 76 -4.37 10.37 -1.63
C ARG A 76 -5.62 9.53 -1.43
N MET A 77 -6.34 9.18 -2.50
CA MET A 77 -7.57 8.40 -2.40
C MET A 77 -7.28 6.98 -1.90
N VAL A 78 -6.25 6.31 -2.44
CA VAL A 78 -5.83 4.98 -1.99
C VAL A 78 -5.51 5.01 -0.49
N ASN A 79 -4.64 5.93 -0.07
CA ASN A 79 -4.20 6.00 1.33
C ASN A 79 -5.34 6.35 2.28
N MET A 80 -6.23 7.27 1.91
CA MET A 80 -7.40 7.63 2.72
C MET A 80 -8.39 6.47 2.86
N THR A 81 -8.75 5.84 1.74
CA THR A 81 -9.74 4.75 1.75
C THR A 81 -9.19 3.56 2.52
N PHE A 82 -7.96 3.14 2.25
CA PHE A 82 -7.36 2.05 3.00
C PHE A 82 -7.24 2.36 4.50
N SER A 83 -6.79 3.56 4.87
CA SER A 83 -6.70 3.94 6.29
C SER A 83 -8.06 3.92 6.98
N TYR A 84 -9.12 4.33 6.28
CA TYR A 84 -10.48 4.31 6.81
C TYR A 84 -10.95 2.86 7.08
N GLU A 85 -10.77 1.96 6.12
CA GLU A 85 -11.11 0.54 6.28
C GLU A 85 -10.27 -0.11 7.39
N TYR A 86 -8.96 0.10 7.38
CA TYR A 86 -8.03 -0.43 8.36
C TYR A 86 -8.40 -0.05 9.80
N TYR A 87 -8.69 1.22 10.06
CA TYR A 87 -9.11 1.67 11.39
C TYR A 87 -10.53 1.24 11.73
N GLY A 88 -11.40 1.12 10.74
CA GLY A 88 -12.74 0.57 10.90
C GLY A 88 -12.70 -0.87 11.38
N ASP A 89 -11.84 -1.70 10.80
CA ASP A 89 -11.65 -3.11 11.19
C ASP A 89 -11.06 -3.25 12.58
N LEU A 90 -10.04 -2.46 12.91
CA LEU A 90 -9.47 -2.43 14.25
C LEU A 90 -10.51 -2.07 15.31
N LYS A 91 -11.39 -1.11 15.00
CA LYS A 91 -12.46 -0.69 15.89
C LYS A 91 -13.49 -1.82 16.09
N ARG A 92 -13.95 -2.44 15.00
CA ARG A 92 -14.89 -3.57 15.05
C ARG A 92 -14.30 -4.75 15.83
N GLY A 93 -13.03 -5.08 15.61
CA GLY A 93 -12.33 -6.13 16.34
C GLY A 93 -12.22 -5.84 17.84
N ALA A 94 -11.96 -4.60 18.22
CA ALA A 94 -11.91 -4.18 19.61
C ALA A 94 -13.28 -4.25 20.28
N GLU A 95 -14.35 -3.84 19.59
CA GLU A 95 -15.74 -3.94 20.07
C GLU A 95 -16.19 -5.38 20.21
N GLY A 96 -15.84 -6.28 19.27
CA GLY A 96 -16.13 -7.73 19.34
C GLY A 96 -15.42 -8.39 20.52
N PHE A 97 -14.17 -8.03 20.78
CA PHE A 97 -13.40 -8.56 21.91
C PHE A 97 -13.99 -8.16 23.27
N VAL A 98 -14.60 -7.00 23.37
CA VAL A 98 -15.28 -6.53 24.59
C VAL A 98 -16.63 -7.23 24.79
N SER A 99 -17.34 -7.56 23.71
CA SER A 99 -18.65 -8.24 23.79
C SER A 99 -18.56 -9.70 24.19
N ASP A 100 -17.49 -10.41 23.84
CA ASP A 100 -17.28 -11.82 24.18
C ASP A 100 -16.84 -12.06 25.65
N ARG A 101 -16.39 -11.04 26.33
CA ARG A 101 -16.15 -11.09 27.77
C ARG A 101 -17.39 -10.56 28.49
N ASN A 102 -18.17 -11.42 29.11
CA ASN A 102 -19.21 -11.07 30.07
C ASN A 102 -18.63 -10.24 31.22
N ILE A 103 -18.27 -9.00 30.94
CA ILE A 103 -17.84 -8.02 31.95
C ILE A 103 -19.12 -7.26 32.32
N THR A 104 -19.80 -7.80 33.33
CA THR A 104 -20.84 -7.08 34.06
C THR A 104 -20.26 -5.78 34.62
N SER A 105 -20.85 -4.67 34.18
CA SER A 105 -20.81 -3.36 34.85
C SER A 105 -19.43 -2.68 34.95
N GLY A 106 -19.13 -1.93 33.94
CA GLY A 106 -18.10 -0.90 33.92
C GLY A 106 -17.87 -0.52 32.45
N SER A 107 -18.19 0.70 32.07
CA SER A 107 -17.90 1.22 30.73
C SER A 107 -16.40 1.20 30.49
N VAL A 108 -15.90 0.11 29.93
CA VAL A 108 -14.55 0.05 29.38
C VAL A 108 -14.56 0.81 28.06
N SER A 109 -14.24 2.10 28.12
CA SER A 109 -13.92 2.84 26.91
C SER A 109 -12.61 2.29 26.38
N VAL A 110 -12.68 1.44 25.35
CA VAL A 110 -11.50 1.04 24.59
C VAL A 110 -11.04 2.31 23.86
N THR A 111 -10.10 3.01 24.45
CA THR A 111 -9.42 4.12 23.78
C THR A 111 -8.55 3.49 22.71
N ILE A 112 -9.03 3.45 21.45
CA ILE A 112 -8.16 3.20 20.31
C ILE A 112 -7.08 4.29 20.40
N PRO A 113 -5.80 3.95 20.52
CA PRO A 113 -4.77 4.98 20.53
C PRO A 113 -5.03 5.89 19.35
N ASN A 114 -4.89 7.19 19.52
CA ASN A 114 -4.95 8.15 18.41
C ASN A 114 -3.75 7.83 17.50
N ILE A 115 -3.92 6.77 16.70
CA ILE A 115 -2.92 6.26 15.78
C ILE A 115 -2.94 7.25 14.65
N GLY A 116 -2.03 8.18 14.65
CA GLY A 116 -1.92 9.24 13.65
C GLY A 116 -2.02 8.72 12.20
N HIS A 117 -1.47 9.40 11.26
CA HIS A 117 -1.50 8.93 9.87
C HIS A 117 -0.86 7.54 9.73
N LEU A 118 -1.57 6.61 9.08
CA LEU A 118 -1.08 5.25 8.82
C LEU A 118 0.19 5.28 7.96
N PHE A 119 0.23 6.17 6.99
CA PHE A 119 1.35 6.35 6.08
C PHE A 119 2.13 7.63 6.33
N GLN A 120 3.43 7.57 6.09
CA GLN A 120 4.28 8.77 6.03
C GLN A 120 3.83 9.65 4.85
N SER A 121 3.75 10.94 5.08
CA SER A 121 3.45 11.92 4.04
C SER A 121 4.68 12.78 3.77
N PRO A 122 4.94 13.12 2.52
CA PRO A 122 4.35 12.64 1.27
C PRO A 122 4.99 11.34 0.77
N PHE A 123 4.33 10.62 -0.16
CA PHE A 123 4.95 9.51 -0.87
C PHE A 123 6.17 9.94 -1.67
N GLY A 124 7.13 9.03 -1.84
CA GLY A 124 8.27 9.24 -2.74
C GLY A 124 7.91 8.88 -4.17
N SER A 125 8.41 9.63 -5.17
CA SER A 125 8.27 9.24 -6.57
C SER A 125 9.54 9.51 -7.37
N ALA A 126 9.82 8.62 -8.34
CA ALA A 126 10.94 8.73 -9.27
C ALA A 126 10.56 8.20 -10.66
N PRO A 127 10.61 9.05 -11.71
CA PRO A 127 10.31 8.62 -13.06
C PRO A 127 11.34 7.61 -13.57
N LYS A 128 10.88 6.64 -14.36
CA LYS A 128 11.72 5.60 -14.98
C LYS A 128 11.73 5.82 -16.49
N ILE A 129 12.81 6.40 -16.99
CA ILE A 129 12.96 6.77 -18.39
C ILE A 129 13.77 5.69 -19.12
N GLY A 130 13.18 5.16 -20.21
CA GLY A 130 13.79 4.16 -21.07
C GLY A 130 13.62 2.72 -20.57
N ASN A 131 13.57 1.81 -21.50
CA ASN A 131 13.24 0.40 -21.28
C ASN A 131 14.12 -0.28 -20.24
N LYS A 132 15.42 0.06 -20.19
CA LYS A 132 16.34 -0.53 -19.19
C LYS A 132 15.92 -0.19 -17.77
N LYS A 133 15.60 1.09 -17.47
CA LYS A 133 15.19 1.51 -16.12
C LYS A 133 13.83 0.95 -15.75
N ILE A 134 12.91 0.85 -16.70
CA ILE A 134 11.59 0.25 -16.47
C ILE A 134 11.74 -1.23 -16.10
N ARG A 135 12.47 -2.01 -16.93
CA ARG A 135 12.74 -3.43 -16.65
C ARG A 135 13.44 -3.65 -15.29
N THR A 136 14.44 -2.84 -14.99
CA THR A 136 15.13 -2.90 -13.67
C THR A 136 14.17 -2.60 -12.53
N SER A 137 13.24 -1.65 -12.70
CA SER A 137 12.24 -1.35 -11.67
C SER A 137 11.25 -2.48 -11.49
N ILE A 138 10.79 -3.11 -12.58
CA ILE A 138 9.92 -4.28 -12.54
C ILE A 138 10.62 -5.43 -11.80
N ALA A 139 11.86 -5.75 -12.18
CA ALA A 139 12.65 -6.79 -11.52
C ALA A 139 12.87 -6.48 -10.03
N TYR A 140 13.12 -5.22 -9.67
CA TYR A 140 13.26 -4.80 -8.28
C TYR A 140 11.96 -5.01 -7.48
N LEU A 141 10.80 -4.58 -8.02
CA LEU A 141 9.52 -4.81 -7.36
C LEU A 141 9.26 -6.31 -7.17
N TYR A 142 9.55 -7.11 -8.20
CA TYR A 142 9.34 -8.55 -8.17
C TYR A 142 10.21 -9.24 -7.11
N ASN A 143 11.49 -8.89 -7.04
CA ASN A 143 12.45 -9.54 -6.14
C ASN A 143 12.48 -8.96 -4.72
N ASN A 144 11.81 -7.84 -4.48
CA ASN A 144 11.85 -7.15 -3.18
C ASN A 144 11.51 -8.06 -1.98
N PRO A 145 10.48 -8.93 -2.03
CA PRO A 145 10.18 -9.84 -0.93
C PRO A 145 11.31 -10.81 -0.61
N VAL A 146 12.06 -11.24 -1.62
CA VAL A 146 13.22 -12.15 -1.45
C VAL A 146 14.42 -11.37 -0.92
N GLU A 147 14.72 -10.21 -1.48
CA GLU A 147 15.82 -9.34 -1.03
C GLU A 147 15.66 -8.89 0.43
N ARG A 148 14.42 -8.83 0.92
CA ARG A 148 14.07 -8.49 2.30
C ARG A 148 13.87 -9.69 3.21
N ASN A 149 14.15 -10.91 2.74
CA ASN A 149 13.97 -12.17 3.48
C ASN A 149 12.52 -12.38 3.99
N ILE A 150 11.52 -11.82 3.31
CA ILE A 150 10.11 -12.02 3.63
C ILE A 150 9.62 -13.35 3.07
N HIS A 151 10.09 -13.70 1.89
CA HIS A 151 9.77 -14.96 1.24
C HIS A 151 10.99 -15.54 0.52
N GLN A 152 11.06 -16.86 0.37
CA GLN A 152 12.17 -17.52 -0.32
C GLN A 152 12.09 -17.41 -1.85
N GLU A 153 10.89 -17.32 -2.39
CA GLU A 153 10.63 -17.28 -3.83
C GLU A 153 9.69 -16.10 -4.18
N ALA A 154 10.14 -15.23 -5.08
CA ALA A 154 9.39 -14.04 -5.48
C ALA A 154 8.01 -14.37 -6.07
N ILE A 155 7.93 -15.45 -6.88
CA ILE A 155 6.67 -15.87 -7.51
C ILE A 155 5.60 -16.33 -6.51
N LYS A 156 6.00 -16.77 -5.34
CA LYS A 156 5.08 -17.22 -4.29
C LYS A 156 4.58 -16.08 -3.39
N TRP A 157 5.16 -14.88 -3.52
CA TRP A 157 4.66 -13.71 -2.81
C TRP A 157 3.42 -13.16 -3.50
N ARG A 158 2.26 -13.53 -2.99
CA ARG A 158 0.93 -13.25 -3.59
C ARG A 158 0.62 -11.76 -3.73
N TRP A 159 1.24 -10.90 -2.93
CA TRP A 159 1.05 -9.44 -2.91
C TRP A 159 2.02 -8.70 -3.82
N ASN A 160 2.51 -9.41 -4.80
CA ASN A 160 3.27 -8.86 -5.89
C ASN A 160 2.47 -9.03 -7.19
N PHE A 161 2.12 -7.93 -7.83
CA PHE A 161 1.29 -7.92 -9.03
C PHE A 161 1.88 -8.82 -10.15
N LEU A 162 3.20 -8.91 -10.22
CA LEU A 162 3.89 -9.72 -11.22
C LEU A 162 3.82 -11.23 -10.96
N ALA A 163 3.50 -11.65 -9.73
CA ALA A 163 3.30 -13.07 -9.44
C ALA A 163 2.14 -13.66 -10.25
N TYR A 164 1.17 -12.82 -10.64
CA TYR A 164 0.03 -13.23 -11.46
C TYR A 164 0.27 -13.14 -12.99
N ALA A 165 1.37 -12.51 -13.41
CA ALA A 165 1.70 -12.40 -14.82
C ALA A 165 2.30 -13.69 -15.42
N PHE A 166 2.66 -14.63 -14.56
CA PHE A 166 3.32 -15.89 -14.91
C PHE A 166 2.53 -17.14 -14.46
N SER A 167 1.31 -16.94 -13.94
CA SER A 167 0.41 -18.03 -13.54
C SER A 167 -0.50 -18.49 -14.68
#